data_3600b27518a290fdaa40d2cdf23c31e9
#
_entry.id   3600b27518a290fdaa40d2cdf23c31e9
#
_cell.length_a   1.000
_cell.length_b   1.000
_cell.length_c   1.000
_cell.angle_alpha   90.00
_cell.angle_beta   90.00
_cell.angle_gamma   90.00
#
_symmetry.space_group_name_H-M   'P 1'
#
loop_
_entity.id
_entity.type
_entity.pdbx_description
1 polymer ?
#
loop_
_entity_poly.entity_id
_entity_poly.type
_entity_poly.pdbx_seq_one_letter_code
_entity_poly.pdbx_strand_id
1 'polypeptide(L)'
;DKPLISEILPKFIEFAEDAVFVAHNAEFDISFIRTNCKRLNIEFNPTFIDTMGFARAVLPHLKNHKLNTLSKELGVKLLNHHRADSDAEACSGILLELIKIIEKDGKVFDKNINSIETSWPVSRNISFNSIIYVKEMKALSGFYKMISEGLMKYFRKVGGFPKSRLKEYRDGLLIGSGNWDGELFRAFVDEKSEEEILNIAEFYDFLEIQPISNLKH
;
A
#
# COMPACT_ATOMS: atom_id res chain seq x y z
N ASP A 1 31.15 -1.87 19.11
CA ASP A 1 29.89 -1.66 19.81
C ASP A 1 29.09 -0.60 19.05
N LYS A 2 27.82 -0.91 18.75
CA LYS A 2 26.90 0.02 18.13
C LYS A 2 25.88 0.45 19.19
N PRO A 3 25.42 1.71 19.18
CA PRO A 3 24.42 2.16 20.12
C PRO A 3 23.10 1.42 19.96
N LEU A 4 22.32 1.34 21.03
CA LEU A 4 21.02 0.68 21.05
C LEU A 4 19.97 1.52 20.28
N ILE A 5 18.94 0.84 19.76
CA ILE A 5 17.85 1.51 19.08
C ILE A 5 17.14 2.54 19.96
N SER A 6 17.07 2.28 21.27
CA SER A 6 16.51 3.20 22.27
C SER A 6 17.28 4.51 22.39
N GLU A 7 18.57 4.53 22.05
CA GLU A 7 19.41 5.72 22.10
C GLU A 7 19.39 6.51 20.79
N ILE A 8 19.24 5.79 19.65
CA ILE A 8 19.30 6.39 18.31
C ILE A 8 17.95 6.89 17.87
N LEU A 9 16.89 6.11 18.10
CA LEU A 9 15.58 6.38 17.53
C LEU A 9 15.01 7.76 17.92
N PRO A 10 15.10 8.20 19.19
CA PRO A 10 14.66 9.55 19.55
C PRO A 10 15.37 10.64 18.74
N LYS A 11 16.70 10.51 18.60
CA LYS A 11 17.52 11.47 17.82
C LYS A 11 17.18 11.43 16.32
N PHE A 12 16.87 10.24 15.81
CA PHE A 12 16.46 10.08 14.43
C PHE A 12 15.11 10.74 14.16
N ILE A 13 14.14 10.59 15.08
CA ILE A 13 12.83 11.24 14.95
C ILE A 13 12.97 12.77 15.06
N GLU A 14 13.77 13.26 16.00
CA GLU A 14 14.08 14.69 16.13
C GLU A 14 14.74 15.24 14.87
N PHE A 15 15.71 14.53 14.29
CA PHE A 15 16.36 14.90 13.03
C PHE A 15 15.41 14.93 11.84
N ALA A 16 14.47 13.99 11.79
CA ALA A 16 13.52 13.87 10.68
C ALA A 16 12.40 14.93 10.74
N GLU A 17 12.05 15.41 11.94
CA GLU A 17 10.98 16.40 12.17
C GLU A 17 9.72 16.08 11.35
N ASP A 18 9.32 16.98 10.47
CA ASP A 18 8.18 16.88 9.54
C ASP A 18 8.57 16.41 8.12
N ALA A 19 9.78 15.88 7.96
CA ALA A 19 10.26 15.42 6.67
C ALA A 19 9.43 14.26 6.13
N VAL A 20 9.30 14.19 4.79
CA VAL A 20 8.71 13.05 4.10
C VAL A 20 9.73 11.94 3.99
N PHE A 21 9.42 10.78 4.56
CA PHE A 21 10.27 9.60 4.44
C PHE A 21 10.18 9.00 3.04
N VAL A 22 11.31 8.66 2.46
CA VAL A 22 11.37 8.01 1.15
C VAL A 22 12.08 6.69 1.28
N ALA A 23 11.43 5.61 0.89
CA ALA A 23 12.03 4.29 0.93
C ALA A 23 11.54 3.41 -0.23
N HIS A 24 12.24 2.32 -0.49
CA HIS A 24 11.90 1.34 -1.52
C HIS A 24 11.27 0.11 -0.89
N ASN A 25 9.96 -0.06 -1.00
CA ASN A 25 9.12 -0.94 -0.19
C ASN A 25 8.96 -0.39 1.23
N ALA A 26 8.60 0.88 1.29
CA ALA A 26 8.62 1.73 2.48
C ALA A 26 7.88 1.15 3.69
N GLU A 27 6.83 0.37 3.50
CA GLU A 27 6.07 -0.25 4.60
C GLU A 27 6.96 -1.14 5.48
N PHE A 28 7.97 -1.78 4.89
CA PHE A 28 8.93 -2.58 5.66
C PHE A 28 9.71 -1.71 6.65
N ASP A 29 10.30 -0.61 6.18
CA ASP A 29 11.11 0.28 7.00
C ASP A 29 10.26 1.05 8.02
N ILE A 30 9.14 1.58 7.58
CA ILE A 30 8.20 2.33 8.43
C ILE A 30 7.62 1.46 9.53
N SER A 31 7.24 0.22 9.23
CA SER A 31 6.71 -0.70 10.25
C SER A 31 7.74 -1.04 11.32
N PHE A 32 9.01 -1.18 10.95
CA PHE A 32 10.10 -1.40 11.90
C PHE A 32 10.30 -0.20 12.82
N ILE A 33 10.33 1.03 12.28
CA ILE A 33 10.45 2.26 13.06
C ILE A 33 9.23 2.42 13.96
N ARG A 34 8.01 2.28 13.43
CA ARG A 34 6.74 2.40 14.18
C ARG A 34 6.70 1.43 15.36
N THR A 35 7.10 0.18 15.15
CA THR A 35 7.14 -0.83 16.22
C THR A 35 8.09 -0.43 17.37
N ASN A 36 9.25 0.11 17.03
CA ASN A 36 10.21 0.54 18.05
C ASN A 36 9.80 1.85 18.72
N CYS A 37 9.19 2.79 18.01
CA CYS A 37 8.59 4.00 18.58
C CYS A 37 7.50 3.63 19.59
N LYS A 38 6.61 2.69 19.25
CA LYS A 38 5.56 2.20 20.17
C LYS A 38 6.17 1.60 21.46
N ARG A 39 7.26 0.82 21.35
CA ARG A 39 7.97 0.28 22.53
C ARG A 39 8.61 1.35 23.43
N LEU A 40 8.99 2.47 22.85
CA LEU A 40 9.63 3.60 23.56
C LEU A 40 8.63 4.71 23.93
N ASN A 41 7.33 4.52 23.68
CA ASN A 41 6.27 5.52 23.85
C ASN A 41 6.57 6.84 23.10
N ILE A 42 7.13 6.75 21.89
CA ILE A 42 7.38 7.87 21.00
C ILE A 42 6.24 7.91 19.97
N GLU A 43 5.59 9.05 19.81
CA GLU A 43 4.62 9.27 18.75
C GLU A 43 5.34 9.31 17.39
N PHE A 44 4.86 8.51 16.42
CA PHE A 44 5.44 8.43 15.10
C PHE A 44 4.37 8.18 14.03
N ASN A 45 3.97 9.24 13.38
CA ASN A 45 2.99 9.18 12.28
C ASN A 45 3.56 9.90 11.03
N PRO A 46 4.55 9.32 10.36
CA PRO A 46 5.25 9.98 9.27
C PRO A 46 4.45 9.99 7.98
N THR A 47 4.61 11.03 7.19
CA THR A 47 4.31 10.98 5.76
C THR A 47 5.44 10.23 5.06
N PHE A 48 5.11 9.28 4.17
CA PHE A 48 6.14 8.54 3.46
C PHE A 48 5.76 8.26 1.99
N ILE A 49 6.79 8.11 1.16
CA ILE A 49 6.68 7.75 -0.24
C ILE A 49 7.35 6.39 -0.45
N ASP A 50 6.59 5.45 -1.03
CA ASP A 50 7.12 4.16 -1.48
C ASP A 50 7.54 4.25 -2.95
N THR A 51 8.84 4.33 -3.22
CA THR A 51 9.36 4.41 -4.59
C THR A 51 9.07 3.17 -5.42
N MET A 52 8.91 1.98 -4.80
CA MET A 52 8.51 0.77 -5.52
C MET A 52 7.06 0.86 -5.97
N GLY A 53 6.15 1.32 -5.10
CA GLY A 53 4.75 1.56 -5.42
C GLY A 53 4.61 2.61 -6.51
N PHE A 54 5.34 3.72 -6.38
CA PHE A 54 5.35 4.80 -7.36
C PHE A 54 5.88 4.34 -8.73
N ALA A 55 6.99 3.60 -8.74
CA ALA A 55 7.54 3.06 -9.99
C ALA A 55 6.61 2.07 -10.69
N ARG A 56 5.83 1.28 -9.94
CA ARG A 56 4.81 0.40 -10.53
C ARG A 56 3.72 1.17 -11.27
N ALA A 57 3.39 2.34 -10.80
CA ALA A 57 2.42 3.22 -11.44
C ALA A 57 2.99 3.90 -12.68
N VAL A 58 4.23 4.39 -12.60
CA VAL A 58 4.88 5.18 -13.67
C VAL A 58 5.46 4.29 -14.77
N LEU A 59 5.99 3.11 -14.42
CA LEU A 59 6.67 2.17 -15.31
C LEU A 59 6.01 0.79 -15.30
N PRO A 60 4.71 0.66 -15.63
CA PRO A 60 3.97 -0.59 -15.51
C PRO A 60 4.47 -1.69 -16.47
N HIS A 61 5.24 -1.34 -17.49
CA HIS A 61 5.80 -2.25 -18.49
C HIS A 61 6.98 -3.09 -17.96
N LEU A 62 7.58 -2.70 -16.83
CA LEU A 62 8.72 -3.43 -16.28
C LEU A 62 8.28 -4.75 -15.65
N LYS A 63 9.06 -5.83 -15.88
CA LYS A 63 8.81 -7.16 -15.32
C LYS A 63 8.87 -7.19 -13.78
N ASN A 64 9.70 -6.35 -13.20
CA ASN A 64 9.78 -6.15 -11.74
C ASN A 64 10.28 -4.74 -11.44
N HIS A 65 10.04 -4.31 -10.21
CA HIS A 65 10.37 -2.96 -9.72
C HIS A 65 11.35 -3.03 -8.54
N LYS A 66 12.30 -3.95 -8.58
CA LYS A 66 13.38 -4.03 -7.59
C LYS A 66 14.31 -2.82 -7.75
N LEU A 67 14.97 -2.41 -6.67
CA LEU A 67 15.86 -1.26 -6.64
C LEU A 67 16.90 -1.30 -7.78
N ASN A 68 17.57 -2.42 -7.96
CA ASN A 68 18.57 -2.63 -9.02
C ASN A 68 17.99 -2.56 -10.43
N THR A 69 16.76 -3.03 -10.64
CA THR A 69 16.09 -2.96 -11.95
C THR A 69 15.76 -1.50 -12.29
N LEU A 70 15.20 -0.77 -11.33
CA LEU A 70 14.85 0.62 -11.49
C LEU A 70 16.09 1.51 -11.67
N SER A 71 17.14 1.27 -10.87
CA SER A 71 18.41 1.99 -11.01
C SER A 71 18.98 1.86 -12.43
N LYS A 72 18.95 0.65 -12.98
CA LYS A 72 19.42 0.40 -14.35
C LYS A 72 18.54 1.07 -15.39
N GLU A 73 17.22 0.94 -15.26
CA GLU A 73 16.25 1.51 -16.21
C GLU A 73 16.29 3.03 -16.24
N LEU A 74 16.41 3.65 -15.07
CA LEU A 74 16.39 5.11 -14.91
C LEU A 74 17.80 5.75 -14.97
N GLY A 75 18.85 4.97 -15.19
CA GLY A 75 20.23 5.46 -15.23
C GLY A 75 20.77 5.96 -13.89
N VAL A 76 20.16 5.53 -12.77
CA VAL A 76 20.60 5.89 -11.42
C VAL A 76 21.75 4.99 -10.99
N LYS A 77 22.84 5.59 -10.49
CA LYS A 77 23.99 4.82 -9.98
C LYS A 77 23.59 4.06 -8.70
N LEU A 78 23.86 2.77 -8.67
CA LEU A 78 23.75 1.93 -7.49
C LEU A 78 25.14 1.34 -7.21
N LEU A 79 25.86 1.97 -6.28
CA LEU A 79 27.17 1.52 -5.84
C LEU A 79 27.03 0.63 -4.61
N ASN A 80 27.68 -0.52 -4.56
CA ASN A 80 27.70 -1.41 -3.39
C ASN A 80 26.29 -1.81 -2.88
N HIS A 81 25.51 -2.47 -3.71
CA HIS A 81 24.19 -2.99 -3.34
C HIS A 81 24.24 -3.76 -2.00
N HIS A 82 23.22 -3.56 -1.15
CA HIS A 82 23.10 -4.02 0.25
C HIS A 82 23.89 -3.20 1.29
N ARG A 83 24.31 -2.00 0.94
CA ARG A 83 24.70 -0.99 1.91
C ARG A 83 23.58 0.05 2.02
N ALA A 84 23.13 0.31 3.25
CA ALA A 84 21.99 1.17 3.52
C ALA A 84 22.15 2.59 2.96
N ASP A 85 23.36 3.15 3.04
CA ASP A 85 23.70 4.46 2.48
C ASP A 85 23.57 4.51 0.94
N SER A 86 24.11 3.48 0.28
CA SER A 86 24.05 3.37 -1.18
C SER A 86 22.64 3.08 -1.69
N ASP A 87 21.91 2.23 -0.99
CA ASP A 87 20.51 1.91 -1.33
C ASP A 87 19.60 3.13 -1.12
N ALA A 88 19.84 3.94 -0.08
CA ALA A 88 19.12 5.19 0.17
C ALA A 88 19.40 6.25 -0.90
N GLU A 89 20.67 6.40 -1.33
CA GLU A 89 21.06 7.29 -2.41
C GLU A 89 20.39 6.90 -3.74
N ALA A 90 20.40 5.60 -4.06
CA ALA A 90 19.74 5.09 -5.25
C ALA A 90 18.21 5.27 -5.17
N CYS A 91 17.61 5.08 -3.99
CA CYS A 91 16.19 5.29 -3.77
C CYS A 91 15.79 6.75 -4.04
N SER A 92 16.57 7.72 -3.55
CA SER A 92 16.32 9.15 -3.80
C SER A 92 16.49 9.50 -5.28
N GLY A 93 17.52 8.97 -5.93
CA GLY A 93 17.73 9.15 -7.37
C GLY A 93 16.57 8.60 -8.21
N ILE A 94 16.07 7.42 -7.86
CA ILE A 94 14.89 6.82 -8.51
C ILE A 94 13.67 7.73 -8.34
N LEU A 95 13.41 8.25 -7.14
CA LEU A 95 12.30 9.16 -6.91
C LEU A 95 12.38 10.37 -7.83
N LEU A 96 13.56 11.01 -7.91
CA LEU A 96 13.75 12.19 -8.74
C LEU A 96 13.51 11.91 -10.23
N GLU A 97 13.96 10.76 -10.74
CA GLU A 97 13.72 10.39 -12.14
C GLU A 97 12.23 10.07 -12.40
N LEU A 98 11.55 9.41 -11.47
CA LEU A 98 10.12 9.17 -11.57
C LEU A 98 9.30 10.47 -11.58
N ILE A 99 9.70 11.46 -10.75
CA ILE A 99 9.09 12.80 -10.76
C ILE A 99 9.26 13.45 -12.13
N LYS A 100 10.47 13.45 -12.69
CA LYS A 100 10.72 14.01 -14.02
C LYS A 100 9.85 13.36 -15.12
N ILE A 101 9.60 12.06 -15.01
CA ILE A 101 8.74 11.35 -15.98
C ILE A 101 7.30 11.87 -15.88
N ILE A 102 6.74 11.97 -14.68
CA ILE A 102 5.35 12.44 -14.53
C ILE A 102 5.19 13.92 -14.87
N GLU A 103 6.19 14.76 -14.60
CA GLU A 103 6.19 16.17 -14.99
C GLU A 103 6.21 16.35 -16.51
N LYS A 104 6.95 15.52 -17.24
CA LYS A 104 6.93 15.52 -18.71
C LYS A 104 5.55 15.16 -19.27
N ASP A 105 4.77 14.37 -18.55
CA ASP A 105 3.39 14.01 -18.90
C ASP A 105 2.36 15.10 -18.45
N GLY A 106 2.85 16.28 -18.04
CA GLY A 106 2.03 17.42 -17.61
C GLY A 106 1.37 17.25 -16.26
N LYS A 107 1.83 16.32 -15.44
CA LYS A 107 1.32 16.09 -14.07
C LYS A 107 2.24 16.77 -13.06
N VAL A 108 1.63 17.36 -12.02
CA VAL A 108 2.38 18.03 -10.95
C VAL A 108 2.62 17.03 -9.81
N PHE A 109 3.87 16.94 -9.37
CA PHE A 109 4.21 16.23 -8.15
C PHE A 109 3.89 17.12 -6.95
N ASP A 110 2.95 16.70 -6.13
CA ASP A 110 2.61 17.35 -4.86
C ASP A 110 3.11 16.49 -3.68
N LYS A 111 3.47 17.16 -2.57
CA LYS A 111 3.81 16.52 -1.29
C LYS A 111 2.69 15.63 -0.72
N ASN A 112 1.46 15.87 -1.15
CA ASN A 112 0.30 15.03 -0.83
C ASN A 112 0.17 13.82 -1.78
N ILE A 113 1.27 13.28 -2.26
CA ILE A 113 1.31 12.19 -3.24
C ILE A 113 0.46 10.96 -2.84
N ASN A 114 0.21 10.77 -1.56
CA ASN A 114 -0.67 9.71 -1.06
C ASN A 114 -2.17 10.04 -1.28
N SER A 115 -2.52 11.31 -1.50
CA SER A 115 -3.86 11.79 -1.79
C SER A 115 -4.09 12.11 -3.27
N ILE A 116 -3.05 11.98 -4.12
CA ILE A 116 -3.23 12.13 -5.54
C ILE A 116 -4.18 11.02 -5.98
N GLU A 117 -5.43 11.38 -6.26
CA GLU A 117 -6.30 10.64 -7.15
C GLU A 117 -5.64 10.63 -8.53
N THR A 118 -4.61 9.84 -8.63
CA THR A 118 -3.96 9.62 -9.88
C THR A 118 -4.87 8.71 -10.68
N SER A 119 -5.16 9.08 -11.90
CA SER A 119 -5.55 8.15 -12.95
C SER A 119 -4.51 7.01 -13.15
N TRP A 120 -3.47 7.03 -12.34
CA TRP A 120 -2.48 6.00 -12.15
C TRP A 120 -2.96 5.11 -11.01
N PRO A 121 -3.24 3.84 -11.27
CA PRO A 121 -3.46 2.91 -10.19
C PRO A 121 -2.16 2.81 -9.39
N VAL A 122 -1.97 3.67 -8.39
CA VAL A 122 -1.07 3.42 -7.28
C VAL A 122 -1.74 2.28 -6.50
N SER A 123 -1.84 1.15 -7.17
CA SER A 123 -2.24 -0.06 -6.50
C SER A 123 -1.05 -0.47 -5.65
N ARG A 124 -1.02 -0.03 -4.40
CA ARG A 124 -0.57 -0.95 -3.38
C ARG A 124 -1.31 -2.23 -3.76
N ASN A 125 -0.61 -3.29 -4.14
CA ASN A 125 -1.21 -4.59 -4.37
C ASN A 125 -1.61 -5.20 -3.03
N ILE A 126 -2.33 -4.42 -2.23
CA ILE A 126 -2.95 -4.90 -1.00
C ILE A 126 -4.25 -5.53 -1.47
N SER A 127 -4.28 -6.84 -1.46
CA SER A 127 -5.51 -7.60 -1.63
C SER A 127 -6.11 -7.82 -0.25
N PHE A 128 -7.37 -7.49 -0.12
CA PHE A 128 -8.15 -7.78 1.07
C PHE A 128 -9.12 -8.92 0.76
N ASN A 129 -9.32 -9.80 1.74
CA ASN A 129 -10.35 -10.79 1.66
C ASN A 129 -11.73 -10.15 1.84
N SER A 130 -12.68 -10.58 1.03
CA SER A 130 -14.07 -10.18 1.13
C SER A 130 -14.96 -11.38 0.85
N ILE A 131 -16.13 -11.42 1.46
CA ILE A 131 -17.13 -12.46 1.23
C ILE A 131 -18.21 -11.87 0.34
N ILE A 132 -18.58 -12.61 -0.71
CA ILE A 132 -19.64 -12.17 -1.61
C ILE A 132 -20.71 -13.27 -1.69
N TYR A 133 -21.94 -12.92 -1.34
CA TYR A 133 -23.11 -13.77 -1.50
C TYR A 133 -23.96 -13.29 -2.67
N VAL A 134 -24.47 -14.26 -3.45
CA VAL A 134 -25.50 -14.00 -4.44
C VAL A 134 -26.86 -14.01 -3.72
N LYS A 135 -27.43 -12.82 -3.49
CA LYS A 135 -28.73 -12.63 -2.86
C LYS A 135 -29.87 -12.97 -3.81
N GLU A 136 -29.74 -12.59 -5.05
CA GLU A 136 -30.77 -12.78 -6.08
C GLU A 136 -30.22 -13.56 -7.27
N MET A 137 -30.95 -14.57 -7.73
CA MET A 137 -30.52 -15.44 -8.83
C MET A 137 -30.20 -14.69 -10.12
N LYS A 138 -30.86 -13.54 -10.37
CA LYS A 138 -30.55 -12.68 -11.53
C LYS A 138 -29.10 -12.19 -11.53
N ALA A 139 -28.47 -12.03 -10.36
CA ALA A 139 -27.10 -11.57 -10.22
C ALA A 139 -26.04 -12.65 -10.48
N LEU A 140 -26.44 -13.94 -10.53
CA LEU A 140 -25.49 -15.06 -10.64
C LEU A 140 -24.63 -14.98 -11.92
N SER A 141 -25.20 -14.60 -13.04
CA SER A 141 -24.46 -14.43 -14.30
C SER A 141 -23.43 -13.30 -14.20
N GLY A 142 -23.81 -12.16 -13.61
CA GLY A 142 -22.91 -11.04 -13.32
C GLY A 142 -21.78 -11.44 -12.39
N PHE A 143 -22.10 -12.22 -11.35
CA PHE A 143 -21.11 -12.73 -10.40
C PHE A 143 -20.05 -13.62 -11.07
N TYR A 144 -20.45 -14.57 -11.92
CA TYR A 144 -19.50 -15.37 -12.67
C TYR A 144 -18.65 -14.55 -13.65
N LYS A 145 -19.26 -13.55 -14.28
CA LYS A 145 -18.51 -12.61 -15.15
C LYS A 145 -17.47 -11.83 -14.35
N MET A 146 -17.83 -11.35 -13.16
CA MET A 146 -16.92 -10.66 -12.26
C MET A 146 -15.73 -11.55 -11.86
N ILE A 147 -15.98 -12.82 -11.47
CA ILE A 147 -14.92 -13.78 -11.15
C ILE A 147 -14.01 -14.02 -12.34
N SER A 148 -14.58 -14.25 -13.51
CA SER A 148 -13.82 -14.47 -14.74
C SER A 148 -12.96 -13.26 -15.10
N GLU A 149 -13.50 -12.06 -14.99
CA GLU A 149 -12.76 -10.82 -15.20
C GLU A 149 -11.62 -10.68 -14.16
N GLY A 150 -11.89 -11.00 -12.90
CA GLY A 150 -10.89 -11.01 -11.81
C GLY A 150 -9.71 -11.94 -12.10
N LEU A 151 -10.01 -13.13 -12.62
CA LEU A 151 -9.00 -14.12 -12.97
C LEU A 151 -8.25 -13.77 -14.27
N MET A 152 -8.92 -13.19 -15.26
CA MET A 152 -8.30 -12.91 -16.57
C MET A 152 -7.52 -11.59 -16.60
N LYS A 153 -8.02 -10.54 -15.93
CA LYS A 153 -7.45 -9.20 -16.03
C LYS A 153 -6.66 -8.79 -14.79
N TYR A 154 -7.08 -9.25 -13.61
CA TYR A 154 -6.55 -8.78 -12.32
C TYR A 154 -5.80 -9.85 -11.54
N PHE A 155 -5.70 -11.07 -12.08
CA PHE A 155 -4.94 -12.14 -11.44
C PHE A 155 -3.44 -11.79 -11.41
N ARG A 156 -2.85 -11.90 -10.21
CA ARG A 156 -1.40 -11.77 -10.04
C ARG A 156 -0.84 -12.98 -9.30
N LYS A 157 -0.85 -13.00 -7.97
CA LYS A 157 -0.53 -14.19 -7.17
C LYS A 157 -1.79 -14.89 -6.68
N VAL A 158 -2.84 -14.11 -6.46
CA VAL A 158 -4.18 -14.53 -6.09
C VAL A 158 -5.18 -13.85 -7.01
N GLY A 159 -6.35 -14.44 -7.16
CA GLY A 159 -7.47 -13.78 -7.84
C GLY A 159 -7.90 -12.57 -7.04
N GLY A 160 -8.09 -11.45 -7.71
CA GLY A 160 -8.54 -10.21 -7.08
C GLY A 160 -9.46 -9.44 -8.01
N PHE A 161 -10.25 -8.53 -7.43
CA PHE A 161 -11.13 -7.66 -8.20
C PHE A 161 -11.11 -6.24 -7.61
N PRO A 162 -10.92 -5.20 -8.44
CA PRO A 162 -10.86 -3.83 -7.93
C PRO A 162 -12.15 -3.42 -7.23
N LYS A 163 -12.04 -2.85 -6.02
CA LYS A 163 -13.19 -2.37 -5.23
C LYS A 163 -14.03 -1.35 -5.99
N SER A 164 -13.40 -0.49 -6.80
CA SER A 164 -14.09 0.48 -7.66
C SER A 164 -14.98 -0.20 -8.71
N ARG A 165 -14.52 -1.31 -9.28
CA ARG A 165 -15.27 -2.08 -10.27
C ARG A 165 -16.36 -2.95 -9.63
N LEU A 166 -16.19 -3.34 -8.36
CA LEU A 166 -17.16 -4.16 -7.64
C LEU A 166 -18.52 -3.47 -7.54
N LYS A 167 -18.54 -2.13 -7.51
CA LYS A 167 -19.78 -1.34 -7.52
C LYS A 167 -20.66 -1.61 -8.75
N GLU A 168 -20.08 -1.94 -9.90
CA GLU A 168 -20.81 -2.22 -11.14
C GLU A 168 -21.56 -3.56 -11.11
N TYR A 169 -21.13 -4.48 -10.25
CA TYR A 169 -21.70 -5.83 -10.11
C TYR A 169 -22.56 -5.95 -8.84
N ARG A 170 -22.76 -4.86 -8.08
CA ARG A 170 -23.33 -4.90 -6.72
C ARG A 170 -24.80 -5.31 -6.70
N ASP A 171 -25.57 -5.05 -7.79
CA ASP A 171 -27.01 -5.35 -7.82
C ASP A 171 -27.28 -6.85 -7.64
N GLY A 172 -28.02 -7.20 -6.57
CA GLY A 172 -28.34 -8.56 -6.21
C GLY A 172 -27.21 -9.37 -5.54
N LEU A 173 -26.10 -8.70 -5.15
CA LEU A 173 -25.02 -9.26 -4.33
C LEU A 173 -25.08 -8.69 -2.90
N LEU A 174 -24.51 -9.43 -1.95
CA LEU A 174 -24.17 -8.96 -0.61
C LEU A 174 -22.67 -9.10 -0.42
N ILE A 175 -22.02 -8.01 -0.04
CA ILE A 175 -20.58 -7.92 0.12
C ILE A 175 -20.26 -7.78 1.60
N GLY A 176 -19.48 -8.71 2.14
CA GLY A 176 -19.02 -8.72 3.53
C GLY A 176 -17.59 -8.23 3.69
N SER A 177 -17.27 -7.71 4.88
CA SER A 177 -15.96 -7.14 5.22
C SER A 177 -14.80 -8.15 5.20
N GLY A 178 -15.11 -9.45 5.19
CA GLY A 178 -14.13 -10.53 5.26
C GLY A 178 -13.54 -10.72 6.66
N ASN A 179 -12.55 -11.61 6.73
CA ASN A 179 -11.90 -12.04 7.96
C ASN A 179 -10.74 -11.08 8.38
N TRP A 180 -9.75 -11.61 9.15
CA TRP A 180 -8.57 -10.85 9.60
C TRP A 180 -7.71 -10.24 8.45
N ASP A 181 -7.82 -10.76 7.22
CA ASP A 181 -7.20 -10.22 6.02
C ASP A 181 -8.16 -9.30 5.25
N GLY A 182 -9.32 -8.99 5.81
CA GLY A 182 -10.27 -8.01 5.28
C GLY A 182 -9.79 -6.57 5.49
N GLU A 183 -10.23 -5.68 4.60
CA GLU A 183 -9.86 -4.25 4.64
C GLU A 183 -10.23 -3.59 5.97
N LEU A 184 -11.44 -3.87 6.47
CA LEU A 184 -11.94 -3.28 7.71
C LEU A 184 -11.12 -3.73 8.91
N PHE A 185 -10.82 -5.03 9.02
CA PHE A 185 -10.01 -5.54 10.12
C PHE A 185 -8.59 -4.97 10.10
N ARG A 186 -7.99 -4.88 8.92
CA ARG A 186 -6.68 -4.24 8.75
C ARG A 186 -6.69 -2.77 9.12
N ALA A 187 -7.76 -2.05 8.82
CA ALA A 187 -7.89 -0.65 9.23
C ALA A 187 -7.85 -0.47 10.75
N PHE A 188 -8.45 -1.40 11.53
CA PHE A 188 -8.34 -1.41 12.98
C PHE A 188 -6.92 -1.74 13.46
N VAL A 189 -6.27 -2.74 12.85
CA VAL A 189 -4.89 -3.12 13.21
C VAL A 189 -3.90 -2.00 12.89
N ASP A 190 -4.13 -1.29 11.79
CA ASP A 190 -3.31 -0.16 11.35
C ASP A 190 -3.65 1.15 12.10
N GLU A 191 -4.52 1.06 13.13
CA GLU A 191 -4.93 2.19 14.00
C GLU A 191 -5.41 3.42 13.18
N LYS A 192 -6.17 3.18 12.08
CA LYS A 192 -6.75 4.25 11.28
C LYS A 192 -7.76 5.08 12.09
N SER A 193 -7.99 6.32 11.65
CA SER A 193 -8.98 7.19 12.29
C SER A 193 -10.39 6.57 12.24
N GLU A 194 -11.23 6.93 13.21
CA GLU A 194 -12.63 6.49 13.27
C GLU A 194 -13.39 6.83 11.98
N GLU A 195 -13.15 8.01 11.43
CA GLU A 195 -13.73 8.44 10.16
C GLU A 195 -13.33 7.54 8.99
N GLU A 196 -12.04 7.18 8.87
CA GLU A 196 -11.58 6.25 7.84
C GLU A 196 -12.19 4.87 8.01
N ILE A 197 -12.29 4.38 9.26
CA ILE A 197 -12.89 3.07 9.57
C ILE A 197 -14.36 3.05 9.18
N LEU A 198 -15.12 4.10 9.52
CA LEU A 198 -16.53 4.24 9.15
C LEU A 198 -16.70 4.26 7.62
N ASN A 199 -15.91 5.07 6.91
CA ASN A 199 -15.93 5.12 5.44
C ASN A 199 -15.64 3.76 4.78
N ILE A 200 -14.74 2.97 5.38
CA ILE A 200 -14.46 1.61 4.92
C ILE A 200 -15.66 0.70 5.21
N ALA A 201 -16.25 0.78 6.41
CA ALA A 201 -17.37 -0.05 6.83
C ALA A 201 -18.63 0.17 5.98
N GLU A 202 -18.92 1.42 5.60
CA GLU A 202 -20.07 1.79 4.75
C GLU A 202 -20.06 1.12 3.38
N PHE A 203 -18.92 0.68 2.92
CA PHE A 203 -18.84 -0.05 1.65
C PHE A 203 -19.47 -1.44 1.71
N TYR A 204 -19.49 -2.08 2.87
CA TYR A 204 -19.93 -3.46 3.06
C TYR A 204 -21.40 -3.54 3.45
N ASP A 205 -22.11 -4.58 2.98
CA ASP A 205 -23.50 -4.84 3.33
C ASP A 205 -23.64 -5.55 4.69
N PHE A 206 -22.57 -6.23 5.12
CA PHE A 206 -22.48 -6.84 6.46
C PHE A 206 -21.02 -6.89 6.90
N LEU A 207 -20.84 -6.93 8.23
CA LEU A 207 -19.54 -6.99 8.86
C LEU A 207 -19.34 -8.38 9.48
N GLU A 208 -18.17 -8.96 9.32
CA GLU A 208 -17.79 -10.24 9.90
C GLU A 208 -17.06 -10.03 11.21
N ILE A 209 -17.57 -10.67 12.28
CA ILE A 209 -16.95 -10.65 13.60
C ILE A 209 -16.16 -11.94 13.77
N GLN A 210 -14.87 -11.84 14.01
CA GLN A 210 -13.99 -12.98 14.24
C GLN A 210 -13.90 -13.31 15.73
N PRO A 211 -13.89 -14.61 16.09
CA PRO A 211 -13.63 -15.02 17.48
C PRO A 211 -12.22 -14.57 17.94
N ILE A 212 -12.10 -14.23 19.23
CA ILE A 212 -10.82 -13.82 19.83
C ILE A 212 -9.73 -14.90 19.66
N SER A 213 -10.12 -16.18 19.62
CA SER A 213 -9.20 -17.30 19.38
C SER A 213 -8.49 -17.25 18.01
N ASN A 214 -9.01 -16.48 17.05
CA ASN A 214 -8.38 -16.29 15.74
C ASN A 214 -7.36 -15.15 15.74
N LEU A 215 -7.29 -14.37 16.82
CA LEU A 215 -6.24 -13.40 17.05
C LEU A 215 -4.96 -14.14 17.44
N LYS A 216 -4.35 -14.86 16.52
CA LYS A 216 -2.96 -15.26 16.63
C LYS A 216 -2.14 -14.05 16.24
N HIS A 217 -1.78 -13.24 17.27
CA HIS A 217 -0.49 -12.48 17.38
C HIS A 217 -0.57 -11.43 18.47
#